data_e529d7e7e3f4973fc141d29219b13956
#
_entry.id   e529d7e7e3f4973fc141d29219b13956
#
_cell.length_a   1.000
_cell.length_b   1.000
_cell.length_c   1.000
_cell.angle_alpha   90.00
_cell.angle_beta   90.00
_cell.angle_gamma   90.00
#
_symmetry.space_group_name_H-M   'P 1'
#
loop_
_entity.id
_entity.type
_entity.pdbx_description
1 polymer ?
#
loop_
_entity_poly.entity_id
_entity_poly.type
_entity_poly.pdbx_seq_one_letter_code
_entity_poly.pdbx_strand_id
1 'polypeptide(L)'
;MKKKTMLMLSAALAVTLLSGCGAAETNTPAETSVNQAMLLEKSAQPQESAYTFPEKFTGDWTGQEGKLTIHADAQVVAELGTALPTATVEPREFTQEDVDNLLKVLLKGEPLYSHVQTKQELQGHLDYINSPDWTSDPGKPSDPASLEARRKELNAWYTAEIAKAPEEKPILHGFSDSDDLKRIGGTATVNGIKWCVSIWNNLGDFFTNASIIREDFKYRDYDIPLPEASKEEAVAQGNALMQELGFDNFVLVDAQQWSVELPGDNGIWRLYYAPTVNGFPIAGARQDITQTHDGTVYQDCQYWYYSASEETNPDTVAWELENIYLDVGKNGILSFDWTSPSTRPVVRQVESTLLPFEEIAAIADTMLPEVIQGPDGRVLVEVDQYNGFDTRMDVDITKVSLSLMRIRDKGSLQGTIVPVWDFWGTSDWYDAEPNAYGYQEKGMNYEFQPMLTLNAVDGTVVDRQLGY
;
A
#
# COMPACT_ATOMS: atom_id res chain seq x y z
N MET A 1 -1.44 -38.71 30.27
CA MET A 1 -0.39 -38.30 29.36
C MET A 1 -0.29 -39.25 28.20
N LYS A 2 -0.88 -38.95 27.05
CA LYS A 2 -0.66 -39.69 25.78
C LYS A 2 -0.59 -38.62 24.69
N LYS A 3 0.63 -38.34 24.21
CA LYS A 3 0.89 -37.47 23.04
C LYS A 3 0.37 -38.16 21.78
N LYS A 4 -0.54 -37.53 21.06
CA LYS A 4 -0.91 -37.91 19.69
C LYS A 4 0.04 -37.19 18.73
N THR A 5 0.88 -37.94 18.08
CA THR A 5 1.75 -37.51 17.00
C THR A 5 0.91 -37.43 15.72
N MET A 6 0.78 -36.24 15.16
CA MET A 6 0.13 -36.00 13.88
C MET A 6 1.20 -36.18 12.79
N LEU A 7 0.99 -37.17 11.92
CA LEU A 7 1.84 -37.48 10.77
C LEU A 7 1.45 -36.54 9.62
N MET A 8 2.32 -35.62 9.25
CA MET A 8 2.21 -34.90 7.99
C MET A 8 2.75 -35.75 6.85
N LEU A 9 1.93 -36.00 5.87
CA LEU A 9 2.29 -36.69 4.63
C LEU A 9 2.80 -35.66 3.64
N SER A 10 4.12 -35.51 3.49
CA SER A 10 4.74 -34.69 2.46
C SER A 10 4.91 -35.53 1.20
N ALA A 11 4.16 -35.26 0.16
CA ALA A 11 4.38 -35.81 -1.17
C ALA A 11 5.44 -34.96 -1.89
N ALA A 12 6.66 -35.50 -1.99
CA ALA A 12 7.72 -34.94 -2.81
C ALA A 12 7.52 -35.38 -4.28
N LEU A 13 7.22 -34.42 -5.15
CA LEU A 13 7.23 -34.60 -6.60
C LEU A 13 8.62 -34.24 -7.14
N ALA A 14 9.38 -35.23 -7.57
CA ALA A 14 10.67 -35.02 -8.23
C ALA A 14 10.43 -34.71 -9.72
N VAL A 15 10.81 -33.52 -10.16
CA VAL A 15 10.84 -33.14 -11.57
C VAL A 15 12.26 -33.36 -12.11
N THR A 16 12.38 -34.30 -13.04
CA THR A 16 13.60 -34.57 -13.81
C THR A 16 13.81 -33.48 -14.89
N LEU A 17 14.93 -32.78 -14.81
CA LEU A 17 15.42 -31.85 -15.84
C LEU A 17 15.99 -32.63 -17.03
N LEU A 18 15.41 -32.46 -18.19
CA LEU A 18 16.01 -32.82 -19.48
C LEU A 18 16.59 -31.54 -20.15
N SER A 19 17.90 -31.50 -20.23
CA SER A 19 18.69 -30.52 -20.93
C SER A 19 18.57 -30.72 -22.45
N GLY A 20 18.16 -29.66 -23.18
CA GLY A 20 18.24 -29.61 -24.63
C GLY A 20 18.90 -28.28 -25.03
N CYS A 21 20.14 -28.34 -25.54
CA CYS A 21 20.82 -27.27 -26.23
C CYS A 21 20.20 -27.03 -27.61
N GLY A 22 19.86 -25.79 -27.94
CA GLY A 22 19.54 -25.34 -29.29
C GLY A 22 19.93 -23.87 -29.48
N ALA A 23 20.65 -23.63 -30.55
CA ALA A 23 21.42 -22.42 -30.87
C ALA A 23 20.56 -21.16 -31.07
N ALA A 24 21.21 -20.04 -30.77
CA ALA A 24 20.69 -18.68 -30.93
C ALA A 24 20.50 -18.27 -32.40
N GLU A 25 19.35 -17.71 -32.72
CA GLU A 25 19.19 -16.79 -33.84
C GLU A 25 18.75 -15.41 -33.32
N THR A 26 19.54 -14.42 -33.65
CA THR A 26 19.31 -13.01 -33.36
C THR A 26 18.24 -12.44 -34.29
N ASN A 27 17.07 -12.11 -33.76
CA ASN A 27 16.13 -11.23 -34.46
C ASN A 27 15.83 -10.02 -33.59
N THR A 28 16.23 -8.86 -34.07
CA THR A 28 15.89 -7.53 -33.56
C THR A 28 14.40 -7.27 -33.80
N PRO A 29 13.57 -6.95 -32.79
CA PRO A 29 12.20 -6.52 -33.04
C PRO A 29 12.15 -5.05 -33.39
N ALA A 30 11.42 -4.75 -34.45
CA ALA A 30 11.09 -3.40 -34.88
C ALA A 30 10.16 -2.70 -33.86
N GLU A 31 10.44 -1.42 -33.64
CA GLU A 31 9.61 -0.51 -32.84
C GLU A 31 8.16 -0.48 -33.35
N THR A 32 7.22 -0.80 -32.49
CA THR A 32 5.81 -0.48 -32.70
C THR A 32 5.29 0.21 -31.44
N SER A 33 5.25 1.54 -31.50
CA SER A 33 4.55 2.38 -30.52
C SER A 33 3.04 2.19 -30.69
N VAL A 34 2.39 1.51 -29.77
CA VAL A 34 0.93 1.36 -29.73
C VAL A 34 0.38 2.09 -28.51
N ASN A 35 -0.54 3.00 -28.75
CA ASN A 35 -1.24 3.84 -27.79
C ASN A 35 -1.97 2.98 -26.75
N GLN A 36 -1.51 3.00 -25.49
CA GLN A 36 -1.97 2.10 -24.41
C GLN A 36 -3.41 2.35 -23.91
N ALA A 37 -3.96 3.56 -24.10
CA ALA A 37 -5.38 3.81 -23.83
C ALA A 37 -6.32 2.96 -24.72
N MET A 38 -5.84 2.53 -25.89
CA MET A 38 -6.56 1.59 -26.76
C MET A 38 -6.42 0.12 -26.37
N LEU A 39 -5.48 -0.24 -25.50
CA LEU A 39 -5.26 -1.63 -25.10
C LEU A 39 -6.28 -2.09 -24.06
N LEU A 40 -6.72 -1.22 -23.14
CA LEU A 40 -7.82 -1.54 -22.20
C LEU A 40 -9.17 -1.72 -22.93
N GLU A 41 -9.43 -0.97 -24.01
CA GLU A 41 -10.63 -1.20 -24.83
C GLU A 41 -10.51 -2.41 -25.78
N LYS A 42 -9.28 -2.86 -26.09
CA LYS A 42 -9.05 -3.98 -27.02
C LYS A 42 -8.77 -5.32 -26.34
N SER A 43 -8.25 -5.32 -25.11
CA SER A 43 -8.05 -6.56 -24.33
C SER A 43 -9.34 -7.04 -23.65
N ALA A 44 -10.37 -6.20 -23.59
CA ALA A 44 -11.68 -6.51 -23.01
C ALA A 44 -12.66 -7.18 -23.99
N GLN A 45 -12.19 -7.91 -25.00
CA GLN A 45 -13.02 -8.95 -25.59
C GLN A 45 -12.79 -10.23 -24.78
N PRO A 46 -13.76 -10.67 -23.97
CA PRO A 46 -13.64 -11.95 -23.26
C PRO A 46 -13.40 -13.02 -24.34
N GLN A 47 -12.21 -13.61 -24.36
CA GLN A 47 -12.06 -14.89 -24.96
C GLN A 47 -13.00 -15.79 -24.16
N GLU A 48 -14.00 -16.41 -24.79
CA GLU A 48 -14.89 -17.37 -24.12
C GLU A 48 -14.01 -18.46 -23.51
N SER A 49 -13.61 -18.25 -22.24
CA SER A 49 -12.87 -19.27 -21.51
C SER A 49 -13.85 -20.39 -21.18
N ALA A 50 -13.42 -21.62 -21.33
CA ALA A 50 -14.19 -22.80 -20.93
C ALA A 50 -14.43 -22.87 -19.41
N TYR A 51 -13.85 -21.91 -18.64
CA TYR A 51 -13.99 -21.82 -17.21
C TYR A 51 -15.34 -21.19 -16.84
N THR A 52 -16.13 -21.95 -16.07
CA THR A 52 -17.44 -21.52 -15.60
C THR A 52 -17.46 -21.38 -14.10
N PHE A 53 -18.20 -20.40 -13.59
CA PHE A 53 -18.47 -20.18 -12.18
C PHE A 53 -19.94 -19.74 -12.01
N PRO A 54 -20.54 -19.95 -10.85
CA PRO A 54 -21.93 -19.54 -10.60
C PRO A 54 -22.05 -18.01 -10.53
N GLU A 55 -23.24 -17.48 -10.70
CA GLU A 55 -23.52 -16.05 -10.49
C GLU A 55 -23.40 -15.65 -9.02
N LYS A 56 -23.66 -16.61 -8.09
CA LYS A 56 -23.64 -16.38 -6.66
C LYS A 56 -22.92 -17.50 -5.91
N PHE A 57 -22.29 -17.10 -4.81
CA PHE A 57 -21.78 -17.95 -3.76
C PHE A 57 -22.64 -17.71 -2.51
N THR A 58 -23.23 -18.76 -1.94
CA THR A 58 -24.16 -18.67 -0.81
C THR A 58 -23.86 -19.70 0.24
N GLY A 59 -24.02 -19.35 1.51
CA GLY A 59 -23.84 -20.28 2.62
C GLY A 59 -24.00 -19.60 3.99
N ASP A 60 -24.08 -20.44 5.01
CA ASP A 60 -24.13 -20.03 6.41
C ASP A 60 -23.20 -20.95 7.20
N TRP A 61 -22.30 -20.36 7.98
CA TRP A 61 -21.34 -21.07 8.80
C TRP A 61 -21.32 -20.53 10.23
N THR A 62 -20.89 -21.39 11.13
CA THR A 62 -20.60 -21.02 12.52
C THR A 62 -19.22 -21.54 12.88
N GLY A 63 -18.40 -20.69 13.47
CA GLY A 63 -17.05 -21.03 13.93
C GLY A 63 -16.81 -20.64 15.38
N GLN A 64 -15.62 -20.92 15.88
CA GLN A 64 -15.11 -20.44 17.16
C GLN A 64 -16.09 -20.71 18.33
N GLU A 65 -16.54 -21.98 18.46
CA GLU A 65 -17.49 -22.42 19.49
C GLU A 65 -18.85 -21.69 19.45
N GLY A 66 -19.27 -21.20 18.28
CA GLY A 66 -20.55 -20.50 18.08
C GLY A 66 -20.47 -18.99 18.31
N LYS A 67 -19.29 -18.43 18.47
CA LYS A 67 -19.05 -16.98 18.61
C LYS A 67 -18.90 -16.25 17.27
N LEU A 68 -18.58 -16.98 16.21
CA LEU A 68 -18.49 -16.48 14.86
C LEU A 68 -19.67 -16.99 14.04
N THR A 69 -20.43 -16.06 13.45
CA THR A 69 -21.47 -16.35 12.47
C THR A 69 -21.07 -15.75 11.13
N ILE A 70 -21.18 -16.51 10.05
CA ILE A 70 -20.84 -16.06 8.70
C ILE A 70 -22.04 -16.32 7.82
N HIS A 71 -22.46 -15.29 7.11
CA HIS A 71 -23.48 -15.36 6.08
C HIS A 71 -22.90 -14.96 4.75
N ALA A 72 -23.20 -15.68 3.67
CA ALA A 72 -22.84 -15.30 2.32
C ALA A 72 -24.05 -15.31 1.38
N ASP A 73 -24.28 -14.18 0.72
CA ASP A 73 -25.10 -14.03 -0.49
C ASP A 73 -24.30 -13.17 -1.47
N ALA A 74 -23.18 -13.72 -1.92
CA ALA A 74 -22.14 -13.02 -2.63
C ALA A 74 -22.28 -13.15 -4.14
N GLN A 75 -22.16 -12.02 -4.85
CA GLN A 75 -22.02 -12.01 -6.30
C GLN A 75 -20.62 -12.52 -6.68
N VAL A 76 -20.53 -13.47 -7.61
CA VAL A 76 -19.26 -13.97 -8.13
C VAL A 76 -18.91 -13.24 -9.41
N VAL A 77 -17.72 -12.63 -9.47
CA VAL A 77 -17.27 -11.81 -10.60
C VAL A 77 -15.83 -12.11 -11.00
N ALA A 78 -15.54 -12.02 -12.29
CA ALA A 78 -14.21 -12.11 -12.86
C ALA A 78 -14.04 -10.95 -13.87
N GLU A 79 -13.87 -9.74 -13.36
CA GLU A 79 -13.82 -8.51 -14.15
C GLU A 79 -12.64 -8.50 -15.14
N LEU A 80 -11.54 -9.16 -14.79
CA LEU A 80 -10.36 -9.32 -15.65
C LEU A 80 -10.47 -10.52 -16.61
N GLY A 81 -11.58 -11.28 -16.57
CA GLY A 81 -11.70 -12.58 -17.21
C GLY A 81 -10.99 -13.68 -16.42
N THR A 82 -10.93 -14.88 -16.97
CA THR A 82 -10.36 -16.07 -16.30
C THR A 82 -9.02 -16.53 -16.88
N ALA A 83 -8.60 -15.98 -18.04
CA ALA A 83 -7.31 -16.25 -18.68
C ALA A 83 -6.20 -15.38 -18.07
N LEU A 84 -5.91 -15.57 -16.78
CA LEU A 84 -4.95 -14.77 -16.04
C LEU A 84 -3.55 -15.41 -16.01
N PRO A 85 -2.47 -14.61 -16.10
CA PRO A 85 -1.10 -15.12 -16.08
C PRO A 85 -0.61 -15.49 -14.66
N THR A 86 0.47 -16.27 -14.63
CA THR A 86 1.36 -16.32 -13.46
C THR A 86 2.72 -15.73 -13.80
N ALA A 87 3.37 -15.10 -12.82
CA ALA A 87 4.68 -14.49 -13.01
C ALA A 87 5.49 -14.54 -11.70
N THR A 88 6.78 -14.26 -11.80
CA THR A 88 7.65 -14.03 -10.64
C THR A 88 8.14 -12.58 -10.65
N VAL A 89 8.39 -12.05 -9.45
CA VAL A 89 8.84 -10.68 -9.22
C VAL A 89 9.72 -10.64 -7.97
N GLU A 90 10.63 -9.68 -7.90
CA GLU A 90 11.50 -9.47 -6.76
C GLU A 90 11.41 -8.01 -6.32
N PRO A 91 11.49 -7.70 -5.01
CA PRO A 91 11.60 -6.33 -4.55
C PRO A 91 12.93 -5.74 -5.03
N ARG A 92 12.97 -4.46 -5.29
CA ARG A 92 14.19 -3.75 -5.68
C ARG A 92 14.34 -2.42 -4.94
N GLU A 93 15.55 -1.94 -4.87
CA GLU A 93 15.85 -0.57 -4.46
C GLU A 93 15.65 0.39 -5.64
N PHE A 94 15.44 1.68 -5.34
CA PHE A 94 15.57 2.74 -6.33
C PHE A 94 17.02 2.83 -6.79
N THR A 95 17.20 2.86 -8.10
CA THR A 95 18.49 3.12 -8.72
C THR A 95 18.76 4.63 -8.80
N GLN A 96 20.00 5.03 -9.08
CA GLN A 96 20.28 6.43 -9.37
C GLN A 96 19.51 6.93 -10.60
N GLU A 97 19.28 6.06 -11.60
CA GLU A 97 18.49 6.39 -12.80
C GLU A 97 17.02 6.68 -12.44
N ASP A 98 16.42 5.90 -11.53
CA ASP A 98 15.07 6.18 -11.04
C ASP A 98 15.02 7.57 -10.38
N VAL A 99 16.00 7.87 -9.50
CA VAL A 99 16.07 9.16 -8.81
C VAL A 99 16.23 10.31 -9.80
N ASP A 100 17.20 10.19 -10.72
CA ASP A 100 17.48 11.24 -11.72
C ASP A 100 16.23 11.53 -12.58
N ASN A 101 15.53 10.47 -12.98
CA ASN A 101 14.30 10.59 -13.77
C ASN A 101 13.17 11.27 -12.97
N LEU A 102 12.91 10.82 -11.74
CA LEU A 102 11.91 11.42 -10.86
C LEU A 102 12.20 12.91 -10.63
N LEU A 103 13.41 13.26 -10.23
CA LEU A 103 13.78 14.64 -9.97
C LEU A 103 13.71 15.51 -11.23
N LYS A 104 14.18 15.00 -12.37
CA LYS A 104 14.12 15.72 -13.65
C LYS A 104 12.67 16.04 -14.05
N VAL A 105 11.78 15.08 -13.97
CA VAL A 105 10.40 15.25 -14.44
C VAL A 105 9.57 16.04 -13.43
N LEU A 106 9.56 15.65 -12.16
CA LEU A 106 8.70 16.26 -11.14
C LEU A 106 9.20 17.63 -10.70
N LEU A 107 10.50 17.81 -10.57
CA LEU A 107 11.11 19.10 -10.22
C LEU A 107 11.47 19.95 -11.44
N LYS A 108 11.17 19.48 -12.67
CA LYS A 108 11.45 20.20 -13.92
C LYS A 108 12.91 20.63 -14.07
N GLY A 109 13.83 19.80 -13.55
CA GLY A 109 15.27 20.05 -13.59
C GLY A 109 15.77 21.08 -12.58
N GLU A 110 14.93 21.57 -11.67
CA GLU A 110 15.38 22.43 -10.57
C GLU A 110 16.24 21.66 -9.58
N PRO A 111 17.27 22.30 -8.98
CA PRO A 111 18.18 21.62 -8.06
C PRO A 111 17.48 21.24 -6.76
N LEU A 112 17.81 20.04 -6.25
CA LEU A 112 17.39 19.56 -4.95
C LEU A 112 18.41 19.98 -3.89
N TYR A 113 17.99 20.73 -2.88
CA TYR A 113 18.82 21.19 -1.78
C TYR A 113 18.63 20.36 -0.53
N SER A 114 19.72 20.05 0.15
CA SER A 114 19.71 19.35 1.43
C SER A 114 18.90 20.10 2.50
N HIS A 115 18.33 19.35 3.46
CA HIS A 115 17.71 19.91 4.67
C HIS A 115 18.73 20.45 5.68
N VAL A 116 20.04 20.31 5.44
CA VAL A 116 21.08 20.83 6.33
C VAL A 116 20.90 22.35 6.49
N GLN A 117 20.88 22.80 7.74
CA GLN A 117 20.80 24.21 8.03
C GLN A 117 22.12 24.92 7.71
N THR A 118 22.01 26.08 7.08
CA THR A 118 23.16 26.94 6.81
C THR A 118 23.60 27.70 8.07
N LYS A 119 24.81 28.25 8.04
CA LYS A 119 25.28 29.15 9.11
C LYS A 119 24.30 30.28 9.37
N GLN A 120 23.77 30.89 8.31
CA GLN A 120 22.82 32.00 8.41
C GLN A 120 21.51 31.57 9.09
N GLU A 121 20.97 30.43 8.74
CA GLU A 121 19.74 29.88 9.35
C GLU A 121 19.95 29.58 10.84
N LEU A 122 21.06 28.91 11.18
CA LEU A 122 21.41 28.62 12.57
C LEU A 122 21.69 29.91 13.39
N GLN A 123 22.33 30.92 12.77
CA GLN A 123 22.52 32.22 13.40
C GLN A 123 21.18 32.90 13.69
N GLY A 124 20.21 32.84 12.76
CA GLY A 124 18.87 33.36 12.98
C GLY A 124 18.17 32.70 14.17
N HIS A 125 18.32 31.36 14.34
CA HIS A 125 17.80 30.67 15.51
C HIS A 125 18.50 31.12 16.80
N LEU A 126 19.83 31.28 16.77
CA LEU A 126 20.61 31.77 17.92
C LEU A 126 20.16 33.18 18.31
N ASP A 127 19.98 34.07 17.33
CA ASP A 127 19.52 35.44 17.56
C ASP A 127 18.10 35.46 18.17
N TYR A 128 17.20 34.60 17.67
CA TYR A 128 15.84 34.44 18.23
C TYR A 128 15.89 33.98 19.70
N ILE A 129 16.70 32.97 20.03
CA ILE A 129 16.86 32.48 21.42
C ILE A 129 17.34 33.59 22.35
N ASN A 130 18.13 34.52 21.86
CA ASN A 130 18.63 35.65 22.63
C ASN A 130 17.71 36.86 22.61
N SER A 131 16.61 36.81 21.84
CA SER A 131 15.61 37.90 21.78
C SER A 131 14.66 37.87 22.99
N PRO A 132 13.98 38.98 23.30
CA PRO A 132 12.92 39.01 24.31
C PRO A 132 11.73 38.09 23.95
N ASP A 133 11.44 37.91 22.67
CA ASP A 133 10.29 37.17 22.19
C ASP A 133 10.39 35.67 22.54
N TRP A 134 11.63 35.15 22.63
CA TRP A 134 11.86 33.74 22.98
C TRP A 134 11.28 33.35 24.34
N THR A 135 11.20 34.26 25.32
CA THR A 135 10.70 33.99 26.66
C THR A 135 9.17 33.85 26.72
N SER A 136 8.46 34.28 25.69
CA SER A 136 6.99 34.24 25.62
C SER A 136 6.42 32.98 24.94
N ASP A 137 7.26 32.10 24.37
CA ASP A 137 6.80 30.90 23.68
C ASP A 137 6.16 29.87 24.63
N PRO A 138 5.04 29.24 24.22
CA PRO A 138 4.42 28.16 24.99
C PRO A 138 5.37 26.97 25.20
N GLY A 139 5.27 26.30 26.35
CA GLY A 139 6.03 25.07 26.66
C GLY A 139 7.45 25.28 27.18
N LYS A 140 7.90 26.52 27.39
CA LYS A 140 9.18 26.80 28.03
C LYS A 140 9.07 26.79 29.56
N PRO A 141 10.19 26.55 30.27
CA PRO A 141 10.21 26.65 31.74
C PRO A 141 9.69 28.01 32.18
N SER A 142 8.80 28.04 33.16
CA SER A 142 8.23 29.27 33.68
C SER A 142 9.11 29.96 34.74
N ASP A 143 10.06 29.24 35.33
CA ASP A 143 10.98 29.80 36.29
C ASP A 143 12.22 30.42 35.62
N PRO A 144 12.69 31.60 36.09
CA PRO A 144 13.77 32.31 35.41
C PRO A 144 15.12 31.57 35.42
N ALA A 145 15.37 30.73 36.42
CA ALA A 145 16.65 30.02 36.53
C ALA A 145 16.73 28.86 35.51
N SER A 146 15.67 28.07 35.38
CA SER A 146 15.55 27.01 34.35
C SER A 146 15.56 27.58 32.95
N LEU A 147 14.89 28.73 32.74
CA LEU A 147 14.87 29.41 31.45
C LEU A 147 16.28 29.87 31.05
N GLU A 148 17.03 30.46 31.96
CA GLU A 148 18.41 30.90 31.72
C GLU A 148 19.35 29.71 31.48
N ALA A 149 19.20 28.62 32.26
CA ALA A 149 19.96 27.40 32.06
C ALA A 149 19.72 26.81 30.65
N ARG A 150 18.47 26.76 30.22
CA ARG A 150 18.10 26.30 28.89
C ARG A 150 18.64 27.20 27.77
N ARG A 151 18.59 28.53 27.96
CA ARG A 151 19.18 29.50 27.02
C ARG A 151 20.67 29.27 26.89
N LYS A 152 21.38 29.09 27.99
CA LYS A 152 22.83 28.82 27.96
C LYS A 152 23.17 27.53 27.23
N GLU A 153 22.43 26.48 27.47
CA GLU A 153 22.58 25.20 26.76
C GLU A 153 22.38 25.35 25.25
N LEU A 154 21.28 25.99 24.84
CA LEU A 154 20.97 26.24 23.42
C LEU A 154 22.01 27.14 22.76
N ASN A 155 22.47 28.19 23.41
CA ASN A 155 23.53 29.05 22.89
C ASN A 155 24.82 28.25 22.63
N ALA A 156 25.21 27.37 23.57
CA ALA A 156 26.39 26.55 23.39
C ALA A 156 26.23 25.57 22.21
N TRP A 157 25.04 24.94 22.10
CA TRP A 157 24.73 24.01 21.02
C TRP A 157 24.72 24.71 19.65
N TYR A 158 23.97 25.80 19.48
CA TYR A 158 23.93 26.54 18.21
C TYR A 158 25.29 27.09 17.82
N THR A 159 26.09 27.62 18.77
CA THR A 159 27.43 28.07 18.47
C THR A 159 28.31 26.95 17.92
N ALA A 160 28.21 25.75 18.47
CA ALA A 160 28.96 24.58 18.01
C ALA A 160 28.48 24.11 16.61
N GLU A 161 27.16 24.15 16.35
CA GLU A 161 26.59 23.75 15.06
C GLU A 161 26.88 24.79 13.97
N ILE A 162 26.84 26.09 14.25
CA ILE A 162 27.23 27.16 13.30
C ILE A 162 28.68 26.97 12.83
N ALA A 163 29.57 26.54 13.71
CA ALA A 163 30.97 26.33 13.33
C ALA A 163 31.17 25.21 12.29
N LYS A 164 30.22 24.26 12.22
CA LYS A 164 30.26 23.09 11.31
C LYS A 164 29.38 23.29 10.07
N ALA A 165 28.38 24.15 10.18
CA ALA A 165 27.39 24.34 9.12
C ALA A 165 27.97 24.89 7.83
N PRO A 166 27.40 24.56 6.68
CA PRO A 166 27.82 25.13 5.40
C PRO A 166 27.32 26.59 5.27
N GLU A 167 27.99 27.36 4.42
CA GLU A 167 27.55 28.73 4.05
C GLU A 167 26.27 28.70 3.21
N GLU A 168 26.18 27.73 2.30
CA GLU A 168 25.04 27.51 1.39
C GLU A 168 24.55 26.07 1.53
N LYS A 169 23.24 25.84 1.26
CA LYS A 169 22.68 24.48 1.25
C LYS A 169 23.33 23.63 0.16
N PRO A 170 23.86 22.45 0.51
CA PRO A 170 24.39 21.53 -0.48
C PRO A 170 23.34 21.10 -1.50
N ILE A 171 23.69 21.03 -2.77
CA ILE A 171 22.86 20.41 -3.80
C ILE A 171 23.06 18.89 -3.72
N LEU A 172 21.93 18.17 -3.72
CA LEU A 172 21.91 16.72 -3.71
C LEU A 172 21.82 16.19 -5.15
N HIS A 173 22.70 15.26 -5.49
CA HIS A 173 22.75 14.64 -6.81
C HIS A 173 22.37 13.15 -6.80
N GLY A 174 22.16 12.57 -5.63
CA GLY A 174 21.86 11.15 -5.47
C GLY A 174 21.98 10.66 -4.04
N PHE A 175 22.03 9.35 -3.90
CA PHE A 175 22.23 8.70 -2.61
C PHE A 175 23.62 9.03 -2.05
N SER A 176 23.68 9.23 -0.72
CA SER A 176 24.96 9.43 -0.03
C SER A 176 25.67 8.09 0.17
N ASP A 177 26.93 8.00 -0.25
CA ASP A 177 27.76 6.81 0.00
C ASP A 177 28.05 6.57 1.51
N SER A 178 27.84 7.60 2.34
CA SER A 178 28.07 7.53 3.78
C SER A 178 26.82 7.18 4.60
N ASP A 179 25.68 7.02 3.97
CA ASP A 179 24.42 6.67 4.64
C ASP A 179 24.08 5.20 4.36
N ASP A 180 24.21 4.35 5.39
CA ASP A 180 23.87 2.93 5.31
C ASP A 180 22.41 2.70 4.89
N LEU A 181 21.53 3.69 5.12
CA LEU A 181 20.11 3.63 4.74
C LEU A 181 19.81 4.09 3.32
N LYS A 182 20.84 4.52 2.54
CA LYS A 182 20.68 4.97 1.15
C LYS A 182 19.41 5.82 0.96
N ARG A 183 19.38 6.97 1.59
CA ARG A 183 18.24 7.90 1.54
C ARG A 183 18.62 9.21 0.87
N ILE A 184 17.63 9.84 0.26
CA ILE A 184 17.70 11.22 -0.24
C ILE A 184 16.59 12.00 0.43
N GLY A 185 16.92 13.13 1.06
CA GLY A 185 15.93 14.03 1.64
C GLY A 185 16.30 15.48 1.38
N GLY A 186 15.42 16.22 0.74
CA GLY A 186 15.72 17.60 0.37
C GLY A 186 14.49 18.41 -0.05
N THR A 187 14.75 19.66 -0.44
CA THR A 187 13.74 20.57 -0.94
C THR A 187 14.17 21.22 -2.26
N ALA A 188 13.20 21.45 -3.14
CA ALA A 188 13.41 22.21 -4.38
C ALA A 188 12.33 23.27 -4.51
N THR A 189 12.58 24.31 -5.33
CA THR A 189 11.57 25.34 -5.63
C THR A 189 11.26 25.31 -7.12
N VAL A 190 10.06 24.88 -7.47
CA VAL A 190 9.58 24.80 -8.85
C VAL A 190 8.51 25.86 -9.06
N ASN A 191 8.73 26.80 -9.96
CA ASN A 191 7.80 27.92 -10.24
C ASN A 191 7.39 28.70 -8.98
N GLY A 192 8.29 28.89 -8.03
CA GLY A 192 8.04 29.60 -6.77
C GLY A 192 7.34 28.78 -5.68
N ILE A 193 7.03 27.51 -5.96
CA ILE A 193 6.41 26.56 -5.01
C ILE A 193 7.49 25.63 -4.49
N LYS A 194 7.55 25.46 -3.17
CA LYS A 194 8.49 24.58 -2.53
C LYS A 194 7.98 23.13 -2.55
N TRP A 195 8.87 22.19 -2.88
CA TRP A 195 8.64 20.75 -2.92
C TRP A 195 9.57 20.07 -1.93
N CYS A 196 9.05 19.08 -1.25
CA CYS A 196 9.80 18.18 -0.37
C CYS A 196 9.99 16.85 -1.09
N VAL A 197 11.21 16.34 -1.06
CA VAL A 197 11.60 15.04 -1.62
C VAL A 197 12.09 14.15 -0.50
N SER A 198 11.59 12.93 -0.46
CA SER A 198 12.03 11.87 0.46
C SER A 198 12.09 10.55 -0.30
N ILE A 199 13.27 9.98 -0.49
CA ILE A 199 13.47 8.69 -1.16
C ILE A 199 14.28 7.81 -0.21
N TRP A 200 13.78 6.61 0.05
CA TRP A 200 14.33 5.67 1.02
C TRP A 200 14.51 4.31 0.36
N ASN A 201 15.71 3.75 0.50
CA ASN A 201 16.01 2.37 0.15
C ASN A 201 16.28 1.60 1.44
N ASN A 202 15.32 0.83 1.89
CA ASN A 202 15.47 -0.06 3.04
C ASN A 202 14.87 -1.42 2.71
N LEU A 203 15.52 -2.15 1.81
CA LEU A 203 15.06 -3.46 1.36
C LEU A 203 15.07 -4.49 2.49
N GLY A 204 15.93 -4.32 3.50
CA GLY A 204 16.01 -5.20 4.67
C GLY A 204 14.74 -5.21 5.50
N ASP A 205 14.07 -4.06 5.63
CA ASP A 205 12.79 -3.91 6.32
C ASP A 205 11.61 -3.81 5.33
N PHE A 206 11.84 -4.10 4.04
CA PHE A 206 10.86 -3.98 2.95
C PHE A 206 10.19 -2.61 2.83
N PHE A 207 10.82 -1.57 3.38
CA PHE A 207 10.36 -0.20 3.32
C PHE A 207 11.19 0.58 2.30
N THR A 208 10.76 0.57 1.05
CA THR A 208 11.37 1.34 -0.04
C THR A 208 10.30 2.25 -0.62
N ASN A 209 10.49 3.55 -0.47
CA ASN A 209 9.50 4.55 -0.83
C ASN A 209 10.16 5.79 -1.45
N ALA A 210 9.50 6.38 -2.45
CA ALA A 210 9.82 7.70 -2.99
C ALA A 210 8.58 8.59 -2.87
N SER A 211 8.70 9.67 -2.10
CA SER A 211 7.65 10.67 -1.92
C SER A 211 8.15 12.04 -2.35
N ILE A 212 7.42 12.70 -3.24
CA ILE A 212 7.72 14.04 -3.76
C ILE A 212 6.44 14.86 -3.67
N ILE A 213 6.38 15.79 -2.72
CA ILE A 213 5.16 16.48 -2.34
C ILE A 213 5.37 18.01 -2.23
N ARG A 214 4.38 18.78 -2.60
CA ARG A 214 4.38 20.24 -2.38
C ARG A 214 4.30 20.55 -0.88
N GLU A 215 5.12 21.47 -0.40
CA GLU A 215 5.17 21.85 1.03
C GLU A 215 3.89 22.57 1.51
N ASP A 216 3.20 23.27 0.62
CA ASP A 216 1.97 24.00 0.91
C ASP A 216 0.71 23.11 0.87
N PHE A 217 0.88 21.81 0.64
CA PHE A 217 -0.18 20.82 0.54
C PHE A 217 -0.34 20.07 1.87
N LYS A 218 -1.58 19.98 2.39
CA LYS A 218 -1.93 19.21 3.60
C LYS A 218 -3.25 18.51 3.41
N TYR A 219 -3.35 17.27 3.88
CA TYR A 219 -4.62 16.57 3.95
C TYR A 219 -5.51 17.14 5.06
N ARG A 220 -6.82 17.07 4.85
CA ARG A 220 -7.84 17.32 5.88
C ARG A 220 -8.61 16.05 6.15
N ASP A 221 -8.83 15.77 7.41
CA ASP A 221 -9.58 14.57 7.83
C ASP A 221 -11.10 14.75 7.74
N TYR A 222 -11.61 15.96 7.49
CA TYR A 222 -13.04 16.28 7.58
C TYR A 222 -13.47 17.17 6.42
N ASP A 223 -14.66 16.90 5.87
CA ASP A 223 -15.28 17.54 4.71
C ASP A 223 -14.57 17.25 3.39
N ILE A 224 -15.22 16.51 2.50
CA ILE A 224 -14.72 16.29 1.12
C ILE A 224 -15.41 17.31 0.19
N PRO A 225 -14.83 18.51 -0.02
CA PRO A 225 -15.30 19.37 -1.07
C PRO A 225 -15.00 18.72 -2.41
N LEU A 226 -15.91 18.89 -3.36
CA LEU A 226 -15.70 18.39 -4.72
C LEU A 226 -14.43 19.03 -5.30
N PRO A 227 -13.55 18.24 -5.94
CA PRO A 227 -12.42 18.77 -6.68
C PRO A 227 -12.89 19.77 -7.74
N GLU A 228 -12.14 20.84 -7.95
CA GLU A 228 -12.42 21.79 -9.03
C GLU A 228 -12.09 21.20 -10.41
N ALA A 229 -11.08 20.32 -10.50
CA ALA A 229 -10.78 19.55 -11.71
C ALA A 229 -11.78 18.40 -11.87
N SER A 230 -12.19 18.10 -13.09
CA SER A 230 -12.95 16.88 -13.37
C SER A 230 -12.07 15.64 -13.20
N LYS A 231 -12.71 14.47 -12.99
CA LYS A 231 -12.00 13.18 -12.92
C LYS A 231 -11.18 12.92 -14.20
N GLU A 232 -11.79 13.22 -15.33
CA GLU A 232 -11.20 13.01 -16.67
C GLU A 232 -9.95 13.88 -16.88
N GLU A 233 -9.98 15.14 -16.43
CA GLU A 233 -8.83 16.05 -16.49
C GLU A 233 -7.70 15.58 -15.56
N ALA A 234 -8.03 15.17 -14.35
CA ALA A 234 -7.05 14.65 -13.40
C ALA A 234 -6.39 13.35 -13.92
N VAL A 235 -7.19 12.42 -14.42
CA VAL A 235 -6.70 11.16 -15.03
C VAL A 235 -5.81 11.45 -16.23
N ALA A 236 -6.19 12.39 -17.11
CA ALA A 236 -5.36 12.76 -18.26
C ALA A 236 -3.99 13.32 -17.80
N GLN A 237 -3.95 14.16 -16.76
CA GLN A 237 -2.71 14.70 -16.21
C GLN A 237 -1.85 13.59 -15.58
N GLY A 238 -2.45 12.70 -14.79
CA GLY A 238 -1.76 11.58 -14.17
C GLY A 238 -1.15 10.63 -15.23
N ASN A 239 -1.93 10.25 -16.23
CA ASN A 239 -1.46 9.39 -17.33
C ASN A 239 -0.32 10.04 -18.13
N ALA A 240 -0.38 11.36 -18.36
CA ALA A 240 0.69 12.08 -19.03
C ALA A 240 1.99 12.06 -18.21
N LEU A 241 1.90 12.25 -16.88
CA LEU A 241 3.05 12.15 -15.99
C LEU A 241 3.64 10.73 -15.98
N MET A 242 2.80 9.69 -15.86
CA MET A 242 3.24 8.30 -15.87
C MET A 242 3.97 7.95 -17.19
N GLN A 243 3.47 8.45 -18.32
CA GLN A 243 4.13 8.30 -19.61
C GLN A 243 5.49 9.05 -19.65
N GLU A 244 5.56 10.29 -19.15
CA GLU A 244 6.80 11.07 -19.10
C GLU A 244 7.86 10.42 -18.24
N LEU A 245 7.44 9.79 -17.12
CA LEU A 245 8.31 9.01 -16.22
C LEU A 245 8.70 7.62 -16.80
N GLY A 246 8.08 7.18 -17.90
CA GLY A 246 8.37 5.88 -18.53
C GLY A 246 7.74 4.68 -17.83
N PHE A 247 6.70 4.87 -17.03
CA PHE A 247 5.95 3.81 -16.36
C PHE A 247 4.95 3.13 -17.31
N ASP A 248 5.46 2.46 -18.33
CA ASP A 248 4.69 1.79 -19.37
C ASP A 248 4.00 0.48 -18.91
N ASN A 249 4.42 -0.03 -17.75
CA ASN A 249 3.88 -1.24 -17.11
C ASN A 249 2.94 -0.95 -15.94
N PHE A 250 2.48 0.28 -15.77
CA PHE A 250 1.49 0.66 -14.78
C PHE A 250 0.18 1.06 -15.44
N VAL A 251 -0.93 0.74 -14.78
CA VAL A 251 -2.27 1.17 -15.20
C VAL A 251 -3.00 1.83 -14.05
N LEU A 252 -3.84 2.81 -14.37
CA LEU A 252 -4.76 3.40 -13.41
C LEU A 252 -5.78 2.35 -12.97
N VAL A 253 -5.85 2.08 -11.68
CA VAL A 253 -6.81 1.13 -11.10
C VAL A 253 -7.91 1.82 -10.32
N ASP A 254 -7.67 3.04 -9.82
CA ASP A 254 -8.69 3.82 -9.12
C ASP A 254 -8.40 5.32 -9.14
N ALA A 255 -9.47 6.12 -8.92
CA ALA A 255 -9.41 7.57 -8.79
C ALA A 255 -10.44 8.04 -7.75
N GLN A 256 -9.96 8.60 -6.66
CA GLN A 256 -10.71 8.99 -5.47
C GLN A 256 -10.68 10.49 -5.23
N GLN A 257 -11.72 11.00 -4.57
CA GLN A 257 -11.75 12.38 -4.11
C GLN A 257 -11.18 12.48 -2.70
N TRP A 258 -10.32 13.46 -2.48
CA TRP A 258 -9.73 13.74 -1.17
C TRP A 258 -9.85 15.21 -0.80
N SER A 259 -10.04 15.47 0.49
CA SER A 259 -9.98 16.81 1.07
C SER A 259 -8.57 17.26 1.34
N VAL A 260 -8.28 18.53 1.04
CA VAL A 260 -6.95 19.10 1.26
C VAL A 260 -7.05 20.54 1.73
N GLU A 261 -5.99 21.00 2.40
CA GLU A 261 -5.72 22.41 2.64
C GLU A 261 -4.70 22.89 1.60
N LEU A 262 -5.18 23.56 0.57
CA LEU A 262 -4.35 24.17 -0.44
C LEU A 262 -4.92 25.57 -0.77
N PRO A 263 -4.11 26.62 -0.87
CA PRO A 263 -4.61 27.95 -1.24
C PRO A 263 -5.35 27.90 -2.58
N GLY A 264 -6.67 28.11 -2.52
CA GLY A 264 -7.55 28.17 -3.69
C GLY A 264 -7.97 26.80 -4.26
N ASP A 265 -7.75 25.72 -3.55
CA ASP A 265 -8.26 24.38 -3.89
C ASP A 265 -8.53 23.60 -2.58
N ASN A 266 -9.68 22.99 -2.46
CA ASN A 266 -10.06 22.29 -1.24
C ASN A 266 -10.29 20.80 -1.47
N GLY A 267 -10.36 20.36 -2.71
CA GLY A 267 -10.56 18.96 -3.11
C GLY A 267 -9.65 18.59 -4.26
N ILE A 268 -9.18 17.36 -4.24
CA ILE A 268 -8.26 16.79 -5.23
C ILE A 268 -8.74 15.43 -5.67
N TRP A 269 -8.15 14.93 -6.76
CA TRP A 269 -8.21 13.54 -7.15
C TRP A 269 -6.94 12.82 -6.74
N ARG A 270 -7.07 11.72 -6.00
CA ARG A 270 -6.00 10.77 -5.80
C ARG A 270 -6.14 9.63 -6.81
N LEU A 271 -5.12 9.46 -7.62
CA LEU A 271 -5.05 8.45 -8.68
C LEU A 271 -4.12 7.33 -8.25
N TYR A 272 -4.62 6.09 -8.27
CA TYR A 272 -3.85 4.90 -7.90
C TYR A 272 -3.46 4.12 -9.15
N TYR A 273 -2.17 3.82 -9.27
CA TYR A 273 -1.61 3.03 -10.36
C TYR A 273 -0.99 1.76 -9.81
N ALA A 274 -1.33 0.63 -10.44
CA ALA A 274 -0.76 -0.68 -10.11
C ALA A 274 0.14 -1.17 -11.25
N PRO A 275 1.22 -1.90 -10.95
CA PRO A 275 2.01 -2.57 -11.96
C PRO A 275 1.19 -3.65 -12.65
N THR A 276 1.58 -4.01 -13.88
CA THR A 276 0.87 -5.01 -14.67
C THR A 276 1.75 -6.20 -15.05
N VAL A 277 1.10 -7.34 -15.26
CA VAL A 277 1.67 -8.47 -15.97
C VAL A 277 0.78 -8.81 -17.17
N ASN A 278 1.34 -8.78 -18.37
CA ASN A 278 0.60 -8.92 -19.63
C ASN A 278 -0.62 -7.96 -19.75
N GLY A 279 -0.53 -6.76 -19.18
CA GLY A 279 -1.61 -5.78 -19.18
C GLY A 279 -2.67 -5.96 -18.07
N PHE A 280 -2.61 -7.05 -17.28
CA PHE A 280 -3.48 -7.25 -16.13
C PHE A 280 -2.87 -6.59 -14.89
N PRO A 281 -3.63 -5.74 -14.17
CA PRO A 281 -3.12 -5.12 -12.96
C PRO A 281 -2.85 -6.13 -11.86
N ILE A 282 -1.71 -5.97 -11.19
CA ILE A 282 -1.41 -6.65 -9.94
C ILE A 282 -1.92 -5.73 -8.83
N ALA A 283 -3.21 -5.80 -8.59
CA ALA A 283 -3.83 -4.97 -7.57
C ALA A 283 -3.78 -5.69 -6.22
N GLY A 284 -3.46 -4.93 -5.17
CA GLY A 284 -3.87 -5.31 -3.82
C GLY A 284 -5.40 -5.39 -3.74
N ALA A 285 -5.89 -6.03 -2.71
CA ALA A 285 -7.31 -5.99 -2.45
C ALA A 285 -7.75 -4.54 -2.26
N ARG A 286 -8.74 -4.13 -3.02
CA ARG A 286 -9.39 -2.83 -2.87
C ARG A 286 -10.46 -2.96 -1.81
N GLN A 287 -10.45 -2.06 -0.85
CA GLN A 287 -11.50 -1.92 0.14
C GLN A 287 -12.33 -0.67 -0.19
N ASP A 288 -13.63 -0.85 -0.40
CA ASP A 288 -14.57 0.25 -0.49
C ASP A 288 -15.08 0.56 0.94
N ILE A 289 -14.63 1.69 1.49
CA ILE A 289 -15.02 2.14 2.81
C ILE A 289 -16.20 3.10 2.66
N THR A 290 -17.29 2.80 3.33
CA THR A 290 -18.39 3.73 3.50
C THR A 290 -18.34 4.28 4.92
N GLN A 291 -17.84 5.49 5.11
CA GLN A 291 -17.87 6.18 6.38
C GLN A 291 -19.09 7.10 6.45
N THR A 292 -19.75 7.12 7.59
CA THR A 292 -20.84 8.07 7.86
C THR A 292 -20.40 9.00 8.97
N HIS A 293 -20.18 10.27 8.64
CA HIS A 293 -19.92 11.31 9.62
C HIS A 293 -21.02 12.38 9.51
N ASP A 294 -21.63 12.74 10.63
CA ASP A 294 -22.72 13.74 10.73
C ASP A 294 -23.88 13.52 9.72
N GLY A 295 -24.18 12.28 9.39
CA GLY A 295 -25.24 11.92 8.44
C GLY A 295 -24.83 12.05 6.96
N THR A 296 -23.59 12.41 6.67
CA THR A 296 -23.02 12.39 5.33
C THR A 296 -22.28 11.08 5.10
N VAL A 297 -22.60 10.42 4.00
CA VAL A 297 -21.94 9.18 3.59
C VAL A 297 -20.73 9.53 2.75
N TYR A 298 -19.55 9.14 3.21
CA TYR A 298 -18.30 9.24 2.47
C TYR A 298 -17.97 7.85 1.92
N GLN A 299 -17.71 7.78 0.62
CA GLN A 299 -17.11 6.58 0.02
C GLN A 299 -15.61 6.81 -0.09
N ASP A 300 -14.86 6.04 0.66
CA ASP A 300 -13.41 5.97 0.57
C ASP A 300 -13.02 4.58 0.07
N CYS A 301 -11.87 4.46 -0.56
CA CYS A 301 -11.31 3.18 -0.97
C CYS A 301 -9.91 3.08 -0.41
N GLN A 302 -9.69 2.12 0.46
CA GLN A 302 -8.34 1.80 0.90
C GLN A 302 -7.83 0.57 0.14
N TYR A 303 -6.60 0.66 -0.32
CA TYR A 303 -5.86 -0.53 -0.71
C TYR A 303 -5.33 -1.18 0.56
N TRP A 304 -5.63 -2.47 0.74
CA TRP A 304 -5.02 -3.24 1.81
C TRP A 304 -3.53 -3.35 1.53
N TYR A 305 -2.79 -2.54 2.28
CA TYR A 305 -1.36 -2.71 2.42
C TYR A 305 -1.11 -3.77 3.49
N TYR A 306 -0.14 -4.62 3.27
CA TYR A 306 0.41 -5.41 4.34
C TYR A 306 1.08 -4.43 5.31
N SER A 307 0.47 -4.18 6.45
CA SER A 307 1.19 -3.47 7.50
C SER A 307 2.29 -4.39 7.98
N ALA A 308 3.54 -3.96 7.85
CA ALA A 308 4.64 -4.61 8.56
C ALA A 308 4.25 -4.58 10.05
N SER A 309 4.08 -5.75 10.67
CA SER A 309 3.94 -5.79 12.11
C SER A 309 5.21 -5.20 12.70
N GLU A 310 5.12 -4.38 13.76
CA GLU A 310 6.27 -3.80 14.45
C GLU A 310 7.23 -4.85 15.04
N GLU A 311 6.85 -6.12 15.01
CA GLU A 311 7.72 -7.22 15.37
C GLU A 311 8.61 -7.57 14.18
N THR A 312 9.85 -7.10 14.25
CA THR A 312 10.94 -7.33 13.30
C THR A 312 11.38 -8.80 13.25
N ASN A 313 10.46 -9.72 13.03
CA ASN A 313 10.82 -11.08 12.68
C ASN A 313 10.97 -11.14 11.14
N PRO A 314 12.17 -11.39 10.59
CA PRO A 314 12.37 -11.47 9.16
C PRO A 314 11.52 -12.53 8.47
N ASP A 315 10.99 -13.52 9.22
CA ASP A 315 10.06 -14.53 8.71
C ASP A 315 8.61 -14.02 8.61
N THR A 316 8.29 -12.86 9.21
CA THR A 316 6.95 -12.26 9.27
C THR A 316 6.85 -10.87 8.64
N VAL A 317 7.95 -10.30 8.15
CA VAL A 317 7.93 -8.99 7.49
C VAL A 317 7.13 -9.10 6.20
N ALA A 318 5.99 -8.44 6.19
CA ALA A 318 5.16 -8.30 5.01
C ALA A 318 5.87 -7.41 3.99
N TRP A 319 5.92 -7.87 2.75
CA TRP A 319 6.39 -7.07 1.65
C TRP A 319 5.21 -6.28 1.07
N GLU A 320 5.17 -4.96 1.26
CA GLU A 320 4.11 -4.11 0.72
C GLU A 320 3.95 -4.25 -0.79
N LEU A 321 2.71 -4.12 -1.26
CA LEU A 321 2.43 -4.16 -2.69
C LEU A 321 2.99 -2.89 -3.37
N GLU A 322 3.63 -3.09 -4.51
CA GLU A 322 4.07 -1.97 -5.34
C GLU A 322 2.86 -1.18 -5.83
N ASN A 323 2.90 0.12 -5.60
CA ASN A 323 1.90 1.04 -6.11
C ASN A 323 2.49 2.43 -6.33
N ILE A 324 1.85 3.19 -7.19
CA ILE A 324 2.11 4.62 -7.35
C ILE A 324 0.78 5.34 -7.13
N TYR A 325 0.78 6.38 -6.30
CA TYR A 325 -0.36 7.28 -6.27
C TYR A 325 0.07 8.73 -6.54
N LEU A 326 -0.85 9.46 -7.17
CA LEU A 326 -0.68 10.87 -7.52
C LEU A 326 -1.84 11.65 -6.94
N ASP A 327 -1.54 12.78 -6.30
CA ASP A 327 -2.56 13.76 -5.96
C ASP A 327 -2.60 14.85 -7.03
N VAL A 328 -3.77 15.05 -7.59
CA VAL A 328 -3.98 15.97 -8.72
C VAL A 328 -5.04 16.99 -8.36
N GLY A 329 -4.64 18.25 -8.26
CA GLY A 329 -5.53 19.40 -8.10
C GLY A 329 -5.79 20.11 -9.43
N LYS A 330 -6.56 21.20 -9.38
CA LYS A 330 -6.89 22.00 -10.57
C LYS A 330 -5.64 22.55 -11.30
N ASN A 331 -4.56 22.80 -10.58
CA ASN A 331 -3.34 23.39 -11.11
C ASN A 331 -2.22 22.36 -11.40
N GLY A 332 -2.54 21.08 -11.41
CA GLY A 332 -1.61 20.00 -11.74
C GLY A 332 -1.32 19.06 -10.58
N ILE A 333 -0.22 18.34 -10.70
CA ILE A 333 0.27 17.36 -9.74
C ILE A 333 0.69 18.06 -8.44
N LEU A 334 0.28 17.53 -7.32
CA LEU A 334 0.58 18.01 -5.97
C LEU A 334 1.50 17.08 -5.21
N SER A 335 1.35 15.76 -5.42
CA SER A 335 2.22 14.74 -4.87
C SER A 335 2.43 13.60 -5.86
N PHE A 336 3.52 12.89 -5.65
CA PHE A 336 3.88 11.64 -6.27
C PHE A 336 4.45 10.73 -5.18
N ASP A 337 3.87 9.56 -5.01
CA ASP A 337 4.36 8.55 -4.09
C ASP A 337 4.49 7.21 -4.81
N TRP A 338 5.65 6.55 -4.67
CA TRP A 338 5.94 5.23 -5.22
C TRP A 338 6.46 4.33 -4.11
N THR A 339 5.70 3.32 -3.77
CA THR A 339 5.98 2.40 -2.66
C THR A 339 6.39 1.03 -3.18
N SER A 340 7.37 0.44 -2.51
CA SER A 340 7.80 -0.95 -2.69
C SER A 340 8.10 -1.35 -4.13
N PRO A 341 9.00 -0.64 -4.85
CA PRO A 341 9.33 -0.93 -6.23
C PRO A 341 9.77 -2.38 -6.41
N SER A 342 9.35 -2.98 -7.50
CA SER A 342 9.69 -4.34 -7.85
C SER A 342 10.33 -4.45 -9.24
N THR A 343 10.94 -5.59 -9.52
CA THR A 343 11.42 -5.89 -10.87
C THR A 343 10.24 -6.07 -11.82
N ARG A 344 10.46 -5.88 -13.11
CA ARG A 344 9.43 -6.24 -14.09
C ARG A 344 9.06 -7.71 -13.95
N PRO A 345 7.75 -8.05 -13.90
CA PRO A 345 7.32 -9.44 -13.75
C PRO A 345 7.83 -10.33 -14.87
N VAL A 346 8.39 -11.48 -14.48
CA VAL A 346 8.81 -12.53 -15.42
C VAL A 346 7.68 -13.54 -15.56
N VAL A 347 6.98 -13.51 -16.68
CA VAL A 347 5.83 -14.38 -16.95
C VAL A 347 6.26 -15.85 -16.94
N ARG A 348 5.56 -16.67 -16.16
CA ARG A 348 5.74 -18.13 -16.07
C ARG A 348 4.71 -18.85 -16.92
N GLN A 349 3.47 -18.42 -16.84
CA GLN A 349 2.38 -18.90 -17.69
C GLN A 349 1.61 -17.69 -18.19
N VAL A 350 1.29 -17.65 -19.47
CA VAL A 350 0.47 -16.60 -20.09
C VAL A 350 -0.98 -16.72 -19.66
N GLU A 351 -1.45 -17.95 -19.49
CA GLU A 351 -2.77 -18.32 -19.02
C GLU A 351 -2.65 -19.46 -18.00
N SER A 352 -3.13 -19.23 -16.80
CA SER A 352 -3.08 -20.19 -15.71
C SER A 352 -4.24 -21.17 -15.80
N THR A 353 -4.01 -22.43 -15.44
CA THR A 353 -5.08 -23.39 -15.23
C THR A 353 -5.65 -23.17 -13.84
N LEU A 354 -6.88 -22.66 -13.78
CA LEU A 354 -7.58 -22.44 -12.51
C LEU A 354 -8.24 -23.75 -12.03
N LEU A 355 -8.32 -23.93 -10.71
CA LEU A 355 -9.18 -24.94 -10.12
C LEU A 355 -10.65 -24.69 -10.47
N PRO A 356 -11.48 -25.72 -10.67
CA PRO A 356 -12.92 -25.54 -10.79
C PRO A 356 -13.48 -24.73 -9.62
N PHE A 357 -14.43 -23.84 -9.87
CA PHE A 357 -14.98 -23.00 -8.81
C PHE A 357 -15.64 -23.80 -7.68
N GLU A 358 -16.18 -24.98 -8.00
CA GLU A 358 -16.74 -25.89 -7.00
C GLU A 358 -15.69 -26.37 -5.98
N GLU A 359 -14.42 -26.56 -6.41
CA GLU A 359 -13.33 -26.92 -5.53
C GLU A 359 -12.93 -25.72 -4.67
N ILE A 360 -12.87 -24.51 -5.24
CA ILE A 360 -12.65 -23.26 -4.50
C ILE A 360 -13.76 -23.05 -3.44
N ALA A 361 -15.01 -23.25 -3.81
CA ALA A 361 -16.15 -23.15 -2.89
C ALA A 361 -16.05 -24.16 -1.73
N ALA A 362 -15.70 -25.41 -2.03
CA ALA A 362 -15.53 -26.44 -1.00
C ALA A 362 -14.36 -26.13 -0.03
N ILE A 363 -13.30 -25.49 -0.52
CA ILE A 363 -12.21 -25.01 0.33
C ILE A 363 -12.73 -23.85 1.19
N ALA A 364 -13.44 -22.90 0.61
CA ALA A 364 -14.01 -21.77 1.31
C ALA A 364 -14.98 -22.22 2.42
N ASP A 365 -15.85 -23.21 2.15
CA ASP A 365 -16.75 -23.80 3.14
C ASP A 365 -16.01 -24.31 4.40
N THR A 366 -14.81 -24.84 4.21
CA THR A 366 -13.98 -25.33 5.30
C THR A 366 -13.20 -24.23 6.01
N MET A 367 -12.68 -23.29 5.22
CA MET A 367 -11.69 -22.33 5.73
C MET A 367 -12.32 -21.06 6.33
N LEU A 368 -13.48 -20.61 5.83
CA LEU A 368 -14.13 -19.41 6.35
C LEU A 368 -14.31 -19.43 7.87
N PRO A 369 -14.88 -20.49 8.50
CA PRO A 369 -15.04 -20.51 9.95
C PRO A 369 -13.73 -20.65 10.74
N GLU A 370 -12.63 -21.02 10.09
CA GLU A 370 -11.33 -21.30 10.71
C GLU A 370 -10.36 -20.11 10.64
N VAL A 371 -10.38 -19.32 9.54
CA VAL A 371 -9.38 -18.28 9.28
C VAL A 371 -9.83 -16.88 9.67
N ILE A 372 -11.15 -16.63 9.78
CA ILE A 372 -11.66 -15.31 10.15
C ILE A 372 -11.30 -15.04 11.61
N GLN A 373 -10.58 -13.95 11.83
CA GLN A 373 -10.10 -13.54 13.15
C GLN A 373 -11.02 -12.46 13.72
N GLY A 374 -11.12 -12.46 15.04
CA GLY A 374 -11.84 -11.43 15.80
C GLY A 374 -11.00 -10.15 15.93
N PRO A 375 -11.43 -9.23 16.80
CA PRO A 375 -10.72 -8.00 17.10
C PRO A 375 -9.24 -8.27 17.46
N ASP A 376 -8.36 -7.38 17.07
CA ASP A 376 -6.91 -7.46 17.29
C ASP A 376 -6.24 -8.71 16.69
N GLY A 377 -6.83 -9.33 15.67
CA GLY A 377 -6.27 -10.49 14.98
C GLY A 377 -6.23 -11.77 15.81
N ARG A 378 -7.05 -11.86 16.86
CA ARG A 378 -7.16 -13.06 17.72
C ARG A 378 -8.44 -13.84 17.46
N VAL A 379 -8.43 -15.13 17.76
CA VAL A 379 -9.67 -15.92 17.77
C VAL A 379 -10.59 -15.47 18.92
N LEU A 380 -11.89 -15.42 18.68
CA LEU A 380 -12.88 -14.88 19.64
C LEU A 380 -12.86 -15.60 21.01
N VAL A 381 -12.60 -16.90 21.00
CA VAL A 381 -12.45 -17.67 22.26
C VAL A 381 -11.25 -17.21 23.09
N GLU A 382 -10.15 -16.82 22.43
CA GLU A 382 -8.96 -16.29 23.13
C GLU A 382 -9.20 -14.87 23.65
N VAL A 383 -9.93 -14.04 22.87
CA VAL A 383 -10.34 -12.69 23.34
C VAL A 383 -11.12 -12.78 24.64
N ASP A 384 -12.09 -13.71 24.73
CA ASP A 384 -12.87 -13.94 25.94
C ASP A 384 -11.99 -14.34 27.14
N GLN A 385 -11.03 -15.22 26.94
CA GLN A 385 -10.14 -15.66 28.02
C GLN A 385 -9.25 -14.53 28.52
N TYR A 386 -8.88 -13.60 27.62
CA TYR A 386 -8.02 -12.48 27.95
C TYR A 386 -8.77 -11.32 28.60
N ASN A 387 -9.94 -10.97 28.05
CA ASN A 387 -10.72 -9.78 28.45
C ASN A 387 -11.87 -10.11 29.41
N GLY A 388 -12.27 -11.37 29.52
CA GLY A 388 -13.43 -11.80 30.34
C GLY A 388 -14.76 -11.38 29.77
N PHE A 389 -14.85 -11.08 28.46
CA PHE A 389 -16.07 -10.75 27.72
C PHE A 389 -16.52 -11.92 26.87
N ASP A 390 -17.85 -12.05 26.64
CA ASP A 390 -18.41 -12.96 25.62
C ASP A 390 -18.49 -12.19 24.28
N THR A 391 -17.34 -12.00 23.63
CA THR A 391 -17.23 -11.29 22.36
C THR A 391 -17.72 -12.19 21.22
N ARG A 392 -18.57 -11.65 20.36
CA ARG A 392 -19.16 -12.32 19.19
C ARG A 392 -18.90 -11.52 17.94
N MET A 393 -18.95 -12.18 16.79
CA MET A 393 -18.70 -11.58 15.49
C MET A 393 -19.66 -12.14 14.45
N ASP A 394 -20.30 -11.24 13.72
CA ASP A 394 -21.11 -11.56 12.56
C ASP A 394 -20.41 -11.06 11.30
N VAL A 395 -20.35 -11.89 10.27
CA VAL A 395 -19.68 -11.61 9.00
C VAL A 395 -20.65 -11.78 7.86
N ASP A 396 -20.75 -10.76 6.99
CA ASP A 396 -21.53 -10.81 5.76
C ASP A 396 -20.61 -10.78 4.55
N ILE A 397 -20.58 -11.88 3.76
CA ILE A 397 -19.83 -11.97 2.51
C ILE A 397 -20.76 -11.63 1.35
N THR A 398 -20.45 -10.57 0.61
CA THR A 398 -21.35 -10.04 -0.42
C THR A 398 -20.75 -10.05 -1.83
N LYS A 399 -19.42 -10.26 -1.97
CA LYS A 399 -18.75 -10.36 -3.25
C LYS A 399 -17.66 -11.43 -3.23
N VAL A 400 -17.54 -12.20 -4.30
CA VAL A 400 -16.39 -13.07 -4.56
C VAL A 400 -15.78 -12.66 -5.89
N SER A 401 -14.50 -12.26 -5.90
CA SER A 401 -13.86 -11.73 -7.11
C SER A 401 -12.56 -12.43 -7.46
N LEU A 402 -12.34 -12.65 -8.76
CA LEU A 402 -11.09 -13.14 -9.30
C LEU A 402 -10.17 -11.97 -9.65
N SER A 403 -8.97 -11.97 -9.10
CA SER A 403 -7.96 -10.92 -9.30
C SER A 403 -6.56 -11.51 -9.45
N LEU A 404 -5.55 -10.66 -9.71
CA LEU A 404 -4.14 -11.03 -9.60
C LEU A 404 -3.55 -10.47 -8.30
N MET A 405 -2.86 -11.30 -7.58
CA MET A 405 -2.16 -10.92 -6.36
C MET A 405 -0.71 -11.41 -6.40
N ARG A 406 0.20 -10.62 -5.82
CA ARG A 406 1.54 -11.10 -5.49
C ARG A 406 1.48 -11.78 -4.12
N ILE A 407 1.94 -13.01 -4.07
CA ILE A 407 2.24 -13.73 -2.83
C ILE A 407 3.75 -13.85 -2.67
N ARG A 408 4.24 -13.77 -1.43
CA ARG A 408 5.65 -13.92 -1.12
C ARG A 408 6.00 -15.39 -0.96
N ASP A 409 7.11 -15.81 -1.55
CA ASP A 409 7.64 -17.14 -1.30
C ASP A 409 8.32 -17.17 0.07
N LYS A 410 7.86 -18.03 0.97
CA LYS A 410 8.33 -18.12 2.36
C LYS A 410 9.85 -18.30 2.44
N GLY A 411 10.51 -17.43 3.21
CA GLY A 411 11.97 -17.45 3.38
C GLY A 411 12.76 -16.96 2.16
N SER A 412 12.11 -16.31 1.19
CA SER A 412 12.70 -15.78 -0.04
C SER A 412 12.39 -14.30 -0.20
N LEU A 413 13.21 -13.59 -1.00
CA LEU A 413 12.89 -12.26 -1.52
C LEU A 413 12.07 -12.32 -2.82
N GLN A 414 11.73 -13.51 -3.30
CA GLN A 414 10.93 -13.68 -4.51
C GLN A 414 9.45 -13.67 -4.16
N GLY A 415 8.65 -13.03 -5.02
CA GLY A 415 7.20 -13.12 -5.00
C GLY A 415 6.68 -13.79 -6.27
N THR A 416 5.59 -14.52 -6.11
CA THR A 416 4.86 -15.13 -7.20
C THR A 416 3.53 -14.39 -7.41
N ILE A 417 3.26 -13.96 -8.64
CA ILE A 417 1.99 -13.37 -9.03
C ILE A 417 1.09 -14.48 -9.51
N VAL A 418 -0.08 -14.61 -8.87
CA VAL A 418 -1.05 -15.67 -9.15
C VAL A 418 -2.47 -15.11 -9.21
N PRO A 419 -3.37 -15.77 -9.94
CA PRO A 419 -4.80 -15.54 -9.80
C PRO A 419 -5.27 -15.95 -8.40
N VAL A 420 -6.11 -15.11 -7.78
CA VAL A 420 -6.72 -15.40 -6.48
C VAL A 420 -8.23 -15.15 -6.51
N TRP A 421 -8.96 -15.93 -5.73
CA TRP A 421 -10.34 -15.65 -5.40
C TRP A 421 -10.40 -14.97 -4.03
N ASP A 422 -10.95 -13.74 -4.01
CA ASP A 422 -11.17 -12.94 -2.80
C ASP A 422 -12.63 -13.00 -2.40
N PHE A 423 -12.90 -13.40 -1.17
CA PHE A 423 -14.22 -13.41 -0.55
C PHE A 423 -14.38 -12.15 0.29
N TRP A 424 -15.10 -11.18 -0.22
CA TRP A 424 -15.25 -9.85 0.35
C TRP A 424 -16.49 -9.74 1.21
N GLY A 425 -16.33 -9.10 2.36
CA GLY A 425 -17.42 -8.90 3.28
C GLY A 425 -17.14 -7.81 4.31
N THR A 426 -18.11 -7.63 5.17
CA THR A 426 -18.03 -6.78 6.36
C THR A 426 -18.11 -7.63 7.61
N SER A 427 -17.64 -7.13 8.74
CA SER A 427 -17.77 -7.79 10.01
C SER A 427 -18.17 -6.83 11.12
N ASP A 428 -19.12 -7.26 11.92
CA ASP A 428 -19.57 -6.62 13.16
C ASP A 428 -19.16 -7.47 14.35
N TRP A 429 -18.49 -6.90 15.32
CA TRP A 429 -18.21 -7.59 16.58
C TRP A 429 -18.87 -6.86 17.76
N TYR A 430 -19.28 -7.59 18.77
CA TYR A 430 -19.95 -7.07 19.94
C TYR A 430 -19.81 -8.00 21.14
N ASP A 431 -19.84 -7.42 22.34
CA ASP A 431 -19.95 -8.19 23.56
C ASP A 431 -21.42 -8.58 23.79
N ALA A 432 -21.69 -9.87 24.00
CA ALA A 432 -23.05 -10.37 24.19
C ALA A 432 -23.72 -9.83 25.46
N GLU A 433 -22.92 -9.57 26.51
CA GLU A 433 -23.37 -9.04 27.79
C GLU A 433 -22.55 -7.82 28.20
N PRO A 434 -23.14 -6.84 28.89
CA PRO A 434 -22.38 -5.74 29.46
C PRO A 434 -21.36 -6.26 30.49
N ASN A 435 -20.19 -5.62 30.51
CA ASN A 435 -19.16 -5.93 31.52
C ASN A 435 -19.62 -5.58 32.95
N ALA A 436 -18.81 -5.92 33.97
CA ALA A 436 -19.09 -5.65 35.39
C ALA A 436 -19.34 -4.17 35.72
N TYR A 437 -18.98 -3.25 34.83
CA TYR A 437 -19.21 -1.80 34.92
C TYR A 437 -20.42 -1.32 34.12
N GLY A 438 -21.16 -2.23 33.45
CA GLY A 438 -22.34 -1.91 32.64
C GLY A 438 -22.01 -1.38 31.22
N TYR A 439 -20.75 -1.49 30.77
CA TYR A 439 -20.34 -1.16 29.42
C TYR A 439 -20.46 -2.41 28.53
N GLN A 440 -21.13 -2.27 27.42
CA GLN A 440 -21.17 -3.24 26.34
C GLN A 440 -20.42 -2.63 25.17
N GLU A 441 -19.25 -3.19 24.84
CA GLU A 441 -18.54 -2.75 23.67
C GLU A 441 -19.23 -3.28 22.42
N LYS A 442 -19.34 -2.41 21.47
CA LYS A 442 -19.80 -2.74 20.13
C LYS A 442 -18.76 -2.15 19.18
N GLY A 443 -18.13 -3.01 18.41
CA GLY A 443 -17.20 -2.58 17.39
C GLY A 443 -17.91 -1.76 16.32
N MET A 444 -17.20 -0.84 15.72
CA MET A 444 -17.64 -0.24 14.47
C MET A 444 -17.66 -1.33 13.40
N ASN A 445 -18.62 -1.25 12.47
CA ASN A 445 -18.63 -2.10 11.29
C ASN A 445 -17.26 -2.05 10.67
N TYR A 446 -16.58 -3.19 10.67
CA TYR A 446 -15.33 -3.28 9.94
C TYR A 446 -15.65 -3.14 8.46
N GLU A 447 -14.85 -2.35 7.85
CA GLU A 447 -14.90 -1.97 6.46
C GLU A 447 -14.95 -3.21 5.55
N PHE A 448 -15.49 -3.03 4.36
CA PHE A 448 -15.60 -4.06 3.34
C PHE A 448 -14.19 -4.56 2.94
N GLN A 449 -13.84 -5.80 3.31
CA GLN A 449 -12.49 -6.36 3.17
C GLN A 449 -12.53 -7.82 2.71
N PRO A 450 -11.41 -8.37 2.20
CA PRO A 450 -11.31 -9.81 1.95
C PRO A 450 -11.29 -10.57 3.27
N MET A 451 -12.31 -11.36 3.52
CA MET A 451 -12.42 -12.25 4.67
C MET A 451 -11.63 -13.55 4.47
N LEU A 452 -11.48 -13.96 3.22
CA LEU A 452 -10.69 -15.11 2.80
C LEU A 452 -10.12 -14.83 1.42
N THR A 453 -8.86 -15.21 1.21
CA THR A 453 -8.22 -15.21 -0.11
C THR A 453 -7.71 -16.60 -0.42
N LEU A 454 -8.06 -17.13 -1.58
CA LEU A 454 -7.62 -18.45 -2.06
C LEU A 454 -6.85 -18.30 -3.37
N ASN A 455 -5.68 -18.93 -3.45
CA ASN A 455 -4.97 -19.09 -4.71
C ASN A 455 -5.85 -19.89 -5.68
N ALA A 456 -6.22 -19.28 -6.79
CA ALA A 456 -7.14 -19.90 -7.75
C ALA A 456 -6.52 -21.07 -8.53
N VAL A 457 -5.19 -21.27 -8.46
CA VAL A 457 -4.47 -22.34 -9.18
C VAL A 457 -4.40 -23.61 -8.37
N ASP A 458 -4.19 -23.51 -7.05
CA ASP A 458 -3.95 -24.68 -6.20
C ASP A 458 -4.82 -24.74 -4.93
N GLY A 459 -5.65 -23.71 -4.68
CA GLY A 459 -6.57 -23.63 -3.55
C GLY A 459 -5.92 -23.33 -2.21
N THR A 460 -4.63 -22.96 -2.18
CA THR A 460 -3.97 -22.58 -0.93
C THR A 460 -4.58 -21.28 -0.37
N VAL A 461 -4.72 -21.22 0.95
CA VAL A 461 -5.13 -20.01 1.66
C VAL A 461 -3.98 -19.01 1.64
N VAL A 462 -4.27 -17.77 1.26
CA VAL A 462 -3.31 -16.67 1.32
C VAL A 462 -3.61 -15.83 2.54
N ASP A 463 -2.68 -15.76 3.47
CA ASP A 463 -2.71 -14.81 4.57
C ASP A 463 -2.28 -13.44 4.07
N ARG A 464 -3.24 -12.51 3.94
CA ARG A 464 -2.95 -11.17 3.42
C ARG A 464 -2.12 -10.31 4.38
N GLN A 465 -2.15 -10.58 5.68
CA GLN A 465 -1.32 -9.86 6.64
C GLN A 465 0.15 -10.28 6.55
N LEU A 466 0.39 -11.56 6.27
CA LEU A 466 1.73 -12.11 6.12
C LEU A 466 2.21 -12.10 4.66
N GLY A 467 1.30 -11.99 3.69
CA GLY A 467 1.60 -11.93 2.26
C GLY A 467 2.00 -13.27 1.64
N TYR A 468 1.65 -14.41 2.26
CA TYR A 468 1.88 -15.75 1.74
C TYR A 468 0.86 -16.78 2.22
#